data_78823111ee1f575f440a7567121c30a4
#
_entry.id   78823111ee1f575f440a7567121c30a4
#
_cell.length_a   1.000
_cell.length_b   1.000
_cell.length_c   1.000
_cell.angle_alpha   90.00
_cell.angle_beta   90.00
_cell.angle_gamma   90.00
#
_symmetry.space_group_name_H-M   'P 1'
#
loop_
_entity.id
_entity.type
_entity.pdbx_description
1 polymer ?
#
loop_
_entity_poly.entity_id
_entity_poly.type
_entity_poly.pdbx_seq_one_letter_code
_entity_poly.pdbx_strand_id
1 'polypeptide(L)'
;MKVVLKDLVKRFANSDRAAVNKINLVIEEGELAVLLGPSGCGKTTTLRMIAGLEQPDSGRITIAERDITDLAPKDRRVAMVFQNFSMYPTMNVYDNIAFPLHAVKMKRGEIDRTVREVAALVNIDHLLGRSVRQVSGGEAQRVALARAMVRRPEVFLMDEPLSNLDAKLRVQLRTEIKRLHQDTGTTFIFVTHDQEEAMTLGDKIIVMNNGDIQQVGSPHEVFFAPRNAFVANFVGTPSMNMLQGAVSGDNGGGYRLQLPGFELPLPARFHAGLARMAGKGVIWGIRPEAIRLVAEAGENTVSGEVELVEALGSRDLIFVRAAEQLFGVIVDAQESVAVGAPCHLHFASGQMHLFDADRERSLLSNSE
;
A
#
# COMPACT_ATOMS: atom_id res chain seq x y z
N MET A 1 5.10 17.19 11.02
CA MET A 1 5.46 16.75 12.40
C MET A 1 5.72 15.26 12.41
N LYS A 2 6.79 14.81 13.09
CA LYS A 2 7.16 13.40 13.23
C LYS A 2 6.14 12.64 14.10
N VAL A 3 5.74 11.44 13.67
CA VAL A 3 4.85 10.54 14.42
C VAL A 3 5.61 9.27 14.76
N VAL A 4 5.58 8.86 16.03
CA VAL A 4 6.24 7.63 16.50
C VAL A 4 5.24 6.75 17.23
N LEU A 5 5.13 5.50 16.81
CA LEU A 5 4.42 4.43 17.48
C LEU A 5 5.46 3.49 18.09
N LYS A 6 5.36 3.21 19.39
CA LYS A 6 6.28 2.33 20.10
C LYS A 6 5.52 1.23 20.83
N ASP A 7 5.83 -0.03 20.47
CA ASP A 7 5.25 -1.25 21.05
C ASP A 7 3.73 -1.22 21.16
N LEU A 8 3.06 -0.66 20.13
CA LEU A 8 1.63 -0.38 20.15
C LEU A 8 0.83 -1.67 20.00
N VAL A 9 -0.08 -1.94 20.93
CA VAL A 9 -0.92 -3.14 20.96
C VAL A 9 -2.38 -2.76 21.11
N LYS A 10 -3.24 -3.48 20.35
CA LYS A 10 -4.69 -3.44 20.52
C LYS A 10 -5.29 -4.83 20.35
N ARG A 11 -6.09 -5.26 21.30
CA ARG A 11 -6.92 -6.48 21.25
C ARG A 11 -8.39 -6.11 21.46
N PHE A 12 -9.26 -6.76 20.74
CA PHE A 12 -10.70 -6.66 20.97
C PHE A 12 -11.22 -7.90 21.70
N ALA A 13 -12.18 -7.73 22.59
CA ALA A 13 -12.69 -8.79 23.47
C ALA A 13 -13.18 -10.05 22.73
N ASN A 14 -13.61 -9.90 21.47
CA ASN A 14 -14.16 -10.99 20.65
C ASN A 14 -13.13 -11.57 19.65
N SER A 15 -11.84 -11.35 19.86
CA SER A 15 -10.79 -11.83 18.93
C SER A 15 -9.64 -12.48 19.70
N ASP A 16 -9.27 -13.69 19.30
CA ASP A 16 -8.11 -14.41 19.85
C ASP A 16 -6.79 -13.76 19.45
N ARG A 17 -6.80 -12.96 18.37
CA ARG A 17 -5.60 -12.27 17.86
C ARG A 17 -5.66 -10.78 18.16
N ALA A 18 -4.49 -10.19 18.37
CA ALA A 18 -4.37 -8.74 18.46
C ALA A 18 -4.69 -8.11 17.10
N ALA A 19 -5.55 -7.10 17.07
CA ALA A 19 -5.81 -6.30 15.87
C ALA A 19 -4.59 -5.47 15.48
N VAL A 20 -3.78 -5.10 16.49
CA VAL A 20 -2.46 -4.45 16.32
C VAL A 20 -1.52 -5.11 17.33
N ASN A 21 -0.38 -5.64 16.86
CA ASN A 21 0.51 -6.49 17.64
C ASN A 21 1.91 -5.89 17.75
N LYS A 22 2.18 -5.15 18.83
CA LYS A 22 3.49 -4.54 19.15
C LYS A 22 4.14 -3.80 17.99
N ILE A 23 3.36 -3.02 17.23
CA ILE A 23 3.90 -2.30 16.10
C ILE A 23 4.81 -1.16 16.57
N ASN A 24 5.94 -1.05 15.86
CA ASN A 24 6.90 0.03 15.97
C ASN A 24 7.00 0.72 14.62
N LEU A 25 6.72 2.03 14.57
CA LEU A 25 6.69 2.79 13.34
C LEU A 25 7.15 4.22 13.58
N VAL A 26 7.97 4.72 12.68
CA VAL A 26 8.38 6.11 12.62
C VAL A 26 7.95 6.69 11.26
N ILE A 27 7.15 7.75 11.32
CA ILE A 27 6.77 8.56 10.17
C ILE A 27 7.43 9.93 10.37
N GLU A 28 8.28 10.32 9.42
CA GLU A 28 9.03 11.56 9.53
C GLU A 28 8.15 12.78 9.24
N GLU A 29 8.62 13.96 9.61
CA GLU A 29 7.94 15.22 9.34
C GLU A 29 7.76 15.45 7.85
N GLY A 30 6.55 15.82 7.44
CA GLY A 30 6.24 16.09 6.03
C GLY A 30 6.14 14.85 5.14
N GLU A 31 6.18 13.65 5.69
CA GLU A 31 6.09 12.40 4.96
C GLU A 31 4.63 12.00 4.72
N LEU A 32 4.30 11.52 3.52
CA LEU A 32 3.04 10.85 3.23
C LEU A 32 3.23 9.35 3.39
N ALA A 33 2.82 8.83 4.54
CA ALA A 33 2.93 7.42 4.90
C ALA A 33 1.62 6.68 4.59
N VAL A 34 1.70 5.57 3.86
CA VAL A 34 0.53 4.76 3.49
C VAL A 34 0.54 3.44 4.23
N LEU A 35 -0.51 3.19 5.01
CA LEU A 35 -0.80 1.88 5.60
C LEU A 35 -1.54 1.03 4.57
N LEU A 36 -0.89 0.00 4.05
CA LEU A 36 -1.39 -0.89 3.02
C LEU A 36 -1.53 -2.32 3.56
N GLY A 37 -2.57 -3.04 3.16
CA GLY A 37 -2.75 -4.44 3.56
C GLY A 37 -4.18 -4.94 3.34
N PRO A 38 -4.45 -6.23 3.50
CA PRO A 38 -5.78 -6.81 3.34
C PRO A 38 -6.78 -6.26 4.37
N SER A 39 -8.06 -6.46 4.10
CA SER A 39 -9.12 -6.06 5.05
C SER A 39 -8.94 -6.75 6.39
N GLY A 40 -9.14 -6.02 7.49
CA GLY A 40 -9.03 -6.54 8.85
C GLY A 40 -7.58 -6.70 9.38
N CYS A 41 -6.54 -6.29 8.65
CA CYS A 41 -5.15 -6.45 9.11
C CYS A 41 -4.68 -5.40 10.14
N GLY A 42 -5.54 -4.46 10.59
CA GLY A 42 -5.22 -3.51 11.66
C GLY A 42 -4.98 -2.06 11.24
N LYS A 43 -5.03 -1.70 9.96
CA LYS A 43 -4.79 -0.34 9.42
C LYS A 43 -5.68 0.72 10.07
N THR A 44 -7.00 0.58 9.93
CA THR A 44 -8.00 1.50 10.50
C THR A 44 -7.90 1.57 12.02
N THR A 45 -7.62 0.44 12.69
CA THR A 45 -7.42 0.41 14.15
C THR A 45 -6.20 1.24 14.55
N THR A 46 -5.09 1.10 13.83
CA THR A 46 -3.87 1.90 14.03
C THR A 46 -4.16 3.39 13.83
N LEU A 47 -4.85 3.74 12.75
CA LEU A 47 -5.22 5.13 12.45
C LEU A 47 -6.13 5.71 13.55
N ARG A 48 -7.13 4.95 14.01
CA ARG A 48 -8.04 5.37 15.09
C ARG A 48 -7.33 5.54 16.43
N MET A 49 -6.32 4.72 16.73
CA MET A 49 -5.48 4.91 17.92
C MET A 49 -4.69 6.21 17.84
N ILE A 50 -4.14 6.58 16.68
CA ILE A 50 -3.46 7.87 16.49
C ILE A 50 -4.45 9.02 16.63
N ALA A 51 -5.67 8.88 16.10
CA ALA A 51 -6.73 9.87 16.24
C ALA A 51 -7.28 10.03 17.66
N GLY A 52 -7.05 9.04 18.55
CA GLY A 52 -7.63 8.97 19.90
C GLY A 52 -9.08 8.50 19.94
N LEU A 53 -9.56 7.92 18.85
CA LEU A 53 -10.89 7.32 18.74
C LEU A 53 -10.92 5.88 19.26
N GLU A 54 -9.75 5.29 19.39
CA GLU A 54 -9.52 3.97 19.98
C GLU A 54 -8.35 4.07 20.96
N GLN A 55 -8.45 3.43 22.11
CA GLN A 55 -7.40 3.44 23.11
C GLN A 55 -6.51 2.21 22.93
N PRO A 56 -5.18 2.33 22.85
CA PRO A 56 -4.29 1.18 22.85
C PRO A 56 -4.33 0.46 24.20
N ASP A 57 -4.13 -0.85 24.20
CA ASP A 57 -4.01 -1.63 25.44
C ASP A 57 -2.61 -1.51 26.05
N SER A 58 -1.61 -1.26 25.21
CA SER A 58 -0.24 -0.94 25.62
C SER A 58 0.53 -0.24 24.52
N GLY A 59 1.70 0.29 24.86
CA GLY A 59 2.54 1.04 23.93
C GLY A 59 2.33 2.54 24.05
N ARG A 60 2.99 3.29 23.16
CA ARG A 60 2.99 4.75 23.20
C ARG A 60 2.86 5.37 21.81
N ILE A 61 2.17 6.49 21.73
CA ILE A 61 2.01 7.31 20.51
C ILE A 61 2.55 8.71 20.81
N THR A 62 3.51 9.18 20.02
CA THR A 62 4.03 10.55 20.14
C THR A 62 3.91 11.30 18.82
N ILE A 63 3.58 12.59 18.89
CA ILE A 63 3.63 13.54 17.78
C ILE A 63 4.54 14.70 18.22
N ALA A 64 5.55 15.01 17.40
CA ALA A 64 6.53 16.06 17.70
C ALA A 64 7.05 15.96 19.16
N GLU A 65 7.48 14.75 19.56
CA GLU A 65 7.99 14.42 20.91
C GLU A 65 6.95 14.49 22.05
N ARG A 66 5.75 14.99 21.79
CA ARG A 66 4.66 15.02 22.76
C ARG A 66 3.96 13.67 22.81
N ASP A 67 3.87 13.07 23.98
CA ASP A 67 3.04 11.88 24.22
C ASP A 67 1.56 12.27 24.12
N ILE A 68 0.84 11.59 23.21
CA ILE A 68 -0.58 11.80 22.94
C ILE A 68 -1.42 10.57 23.27
N THR A 69 -0.81 9.53 23.84
CA THR A 69 -1.44 8.22 24.04
C THR A 69 -2.79 8.34 24.73
N ASP A 70 -2.85 9.07 25.85
CA ASP A 70 -4.04 9.21 26.69
C ASP A 70 -4.85 10.49 26.41
N LEU A 71 -4.43 11.30 25.43
CA LEU A 71 -5.13 12.54 25.10
C LEU A 71 -6.44 12.27 24.38
N ALA A 72 -7.47 13.05 24.71
CA ALA A 72 -8.73 13.05 23.97
C ALA A 72 -8.50 13.50 22.50
N PRO A 73 -9.32 13.04 21.53
CA PRO A 73 -9.16 13.40 20.11
C PRO A 73 -9.02 14.90 19.83
N LYS A 74 -9.81 15.72 20.53
CA LYS A 74 -9.81 17.19 20.40
C LYS A 74 -8.48 17.86 20.75
N ASP A 75 -7.65 17.21 21.58
CA ASP A 75 -6.39 17.74 22.12
C ASP A 75 -5.14 17.23 21.39
N ARG A 76 -5.32 16.33 20.38
CA ARG A 76 -4.22 15.69 19.64
C ARG A 76 -3.68 16.51 18.48
N ARG A 77 -4.34 17.59 18.09
CA ARG A 77 -4.00 18.43 16.90
C ARG A 77 -3.90 17.64 15.60
N VAL A 78 -4.67 16.57 15.46
CA VAL A 78 -4.82 15.80 14.25
C VAL A 78 -6.16 16.10 13.58
N ALA A 79 -6.24 15.92 12.28
CA ALA A 79 -7.51 15.92 11.56
C ALA A 79 -7.72 14.59 10.88
N MET A 80 -8.94 14.07 10.91
CA MET A 80 -9.28 12.80 10.29
C MET A 80 -10.36 12.96 9.22
N VAL A 81 -10.10 12.38 8.06
CA VAL A 81 -11.05 12.20 6.97
C VAL A 81 -11.49 10.75 7.00
N PHE A 82 -12.80 10.52 7.16
CA PHE A 82 -13.41 9.21 7.26
C PHE A 82 -13.83 8.69 5.89
N GLN A 83 -13.90 7.39 5.74
CA GLN A 83 -14.32 6.68 4.53
C GLN A 83 -15.68 7.16 3.97
N ASN A 84 -16.64 7.48 4.84
CA ASN A 84 -17.98 7.95 4.46
C ASN A 84 -18.13 9.47 4.57
N PHE A 85 -17.02 10.23 4.47
CA PHE A 85 -16.96 11.69 4.57
C PHE A 85 -17.55 12.28 5.86
N SER A 86 -18.43 11.57 6.56
CA SER A 86 -19.08 11.94 7.84
C SER A 86 -19.61 13.38 7.86
N MET A 87 -20.32 13.78 6.80
CA MET A 87 -20.93 15.10 6.67
C MET A 87 -22.08 15.27 7.64
N TYR A 88 -22.29 16.52 8.09
CA TYR A 88 -23.50 16.90 8.81
C TYR A 88 -24.64 17.16 7.81
N PRO A 89 -25.62 16.26 7.65
CA PRO A 89 -26.55 16.29 6.52
C PRO A 89 -27.59 17.42 6.57
N THR A 90 -27.72 18.09 7.72
CA THR A 90 -28.62 19.22 7.95
C THR A 90 -27.95 20.58 7.71
N MET A 91 -26.64 20.59 7.46
CA MET A 91 -25.85 21.79 7.22
C MET A 91 -25.54 21.95 5.72
N ASN A 92 -25.31 23.19 5.27
CA ASN A 92 -24.72 23.47 3.97
C ASN A 92 -23.22 23.21 3.97
N VAL A 93 -22.56 23.41 2.83
CA VAL A 93 -21.10 23.19 2.68
C VAL A 93 -20.30 24.14 3.59
N TYR A 94 -20.67 25.43 3.65
CA TYR A 94 -20.00 26.41 4.50
C TYR A 94 -20.05 25.99 5.96
N ASP A 95 -21.24 25.66 6.48
CA ASP A 95 -21.44 25.29 7.88
C ASP A 95 -20.72 23.99 8.25
N ASN A 96 -20.65 23.00 7.32
CA ASN A 96 -19.84 21.80 7.51
C ASN A 96 -18.36 22.11 7.70
N ILE A 97 -17.81 23.02 6.88
CA ILE A 97 -16.41 23.44 6.95
C ILE A 97 -16.17 24.29 8.21
N ALA A 98 -17.08 25.20 8.54
CA ALA A 98 -16.97 26.10 9.68
C ALA A 98 -17.12 25.42 11.05
N PHE A 99 -17.81 24.26 11.10
CA PHE A 99 -18.18 23.58 12.34
C PHE A 99 -16.99 23.38 13.31
N PRO A 100 -15.81 22.88 12.91
CA PRO A 100 -14.68 22.72 13.79
C PRO A 100 -14.15 24.05 14.38
N LEU A 101 -14.33 25.16 13.69
CA LEU A 101 -13.90 26.49 14.12
C LEU A 101 -14.86 27.07 15.17
N HIS A 102 -16.16 26.81 15.02
CA HIS A 102 -17.15 27.14 16.05
C HIS A 102 -16.87 26.42 17.38
N ALA A 103 -16.44 25.14 17.30
CA ALA A 103 -16.13 24.33 18.48
C ALA A 103 -14.97 24.94 19.32
N VAL A 104 -14.03 25.63 18.68
CA VAL A 104 -12.92 26.34 19.35
C VAL A 104 -13.24 27.82 19.64
N LYS A 105 -14.49 28.25 19.47
CA LYS A 105 -14.98 29.62 19.73
C LYS A 105 -14.21 30.71 18.96
N MET A 106 -13.78 30.43 17.73
CA MET A 106 -13.14 31.41 16.84
C MET A 106 -14.11 32.54 16.50
N LYS A 107 -13.61 33.77 16.31
CA LYS A 107 -14.43 34.92 15.94
C LYS A 107 -15.05 34.76 14.55
N ARG A 108 -16.30 35.20 14.36
CA ARG A 108 -17.07 35.01 13.12
C ARG A 108 -16.35 35.51 11.86
N GLY A 109 -15.68 36.68 11.93
CA GLY A 109 -14.93 37.21 10.77
C GLY A 109 -13.70 36.38 10.42
N GLU A 110 -13.04 35.76 11.39
CA GLU A 110 -11.92 34.86 11.18
C GLU A 110 -12.40 33.52 10.58
N ILE A 111 -13.55 33.01 11.04
CA ILE A 111 -14.19 31.83 10.49
C ILE A 111 -14.49 32.02 9.00
N ASP A 112 -15.16 33.12 8.62
CA ASP A 112 -15.53 33.38 7.22
C ASP A 112 -14.29 33.44 6.32
N ARG A 113 -13.23 34.15 6.75
CA ARG A 113 -11.97 34.21 6.02
C ARG A 113 -11.34 32.83 5.86
N THR A 114 -11.18 32.08 6.96
CA THR A 114 -10.53 30.77 6.93
C THR A 114 -11.32 29.75 6.07
N VAL A 115 -12.64 29.74 6.17
CA VAL A 115 -13.49 28.84 5.36
C VAL A 115 -13.32 29.15 3.87
N ARG A 116 -13.34 30.44 3.47
CA ARG A 116 -13.18 30.82 2.05
C ARG A 116 -11.77 30.51 1.54
N GLU A 117 -10.74 30.80 2.33
CA GLU A 117 -9.35 30.44 1.99
C GLU A 117 -9.21 28.92 1.73
N VAL A 118 -9.71 28.10 2.63
CA VAL A 118 -9.61 26.65 2.50
C VAL A 118 -10.50 26.12 1.38
N ALA A 119 -11.73 26.66 1.20
CA ALA A 119 -12.61 26.27 0.12
C ALA A 119 -12.00 26.55 -1.26
N ALA A 120 -11.29 27.67 -1.41
CA ALA A 120 -10.57 28.02 -2.64
C ALA A 120 -9.41 27.05 -2.90
N LEU A 121 -8.65 26.64 -1.88
CA LEU A 121 -7.55 25.67 -2.01
C LEU A 121 -8.00 24.32 -2.58
N VAL A 122 -9.20 23.88 -2.25
CA VAL A 122 -9.77 22.60 -2.75
C VAL A 122 -10.83 22.81 -3.85
N ASN A 123 -10.93 24.01 -4.44
CA ASN A 123 -11.81 24.36 -5.57
C ASN A 123 -13.31 24.09 -5.31
N ILE A 124 -13.82 24.45 -4.12
CA ILE A 124 -15.25 24.32 -3.74
C ILE A 124 -15.88 25.62 -3.24
N ASP A 125 -15.24 26.78 -3.45
CA ASP A 125 -15.74 28.09 -3.07
C ASP A 125 -17.14 28.39 -3.64
N HIS A 126 -17.40 27.94 -4.87
CA HIS A 126 -18.70 28.05 -5.56
C HIS A 126 -19.80 27.18 -4.96
N LEU A 127 -19.46 26.23 -4.06
CA LEU A 127 -20.41 25.30 -3.43
C LEU A 127 -20.81 25.74 -2.03
N LEU A 128 -20.21 26.75 -1.43
CA LEU A 128 -20.37 27.09 -0.02
C LEU A 128 -21.83 27.23 0.46
N GLY A 129 -22.71 27.77 -0.41
CA GLY A 129 -24.13 27.91 -0.11
C GLY A 129 -24.99 26.67 -0.34
N ARG A 130 -24.45 25.60 -0.98
CA ARG A 130 -25.23 24.40 -1.32
C ARG A 130 -25.41 23.50 -0.11
N SER A 131 -26.54 22.77 -0.09
CA SER A 131 -26.72 21.65 0.84
C SER A 131 -25.74 20.52 0.49
N VAL A 132 -25.14 19.89 1.50
CA VAL A 132 -24.23 18.73 1.28
C VAL A 132 -24.92 17.51 0.66
N ARG A 133 -26.27 17.48 0.62
CA ARG A 133 -27.05 16.44 -0.08
C ARG A 133 -27.07 16.63 -1.60
N GLN A 134 -26.66 17.80 -2.09
CA GLN A 134 -26.70 18.21 -3.49
C GLN A 134 -25.32 18.22 -4.13
N VAL A 135 -24.30 17.77 -3.43
CA VAL A 135 -22.93 17.68 -3.95
C VAL A 135 -22.65 16.26 -4.44
N SER A 136 -21.83 16.14 -5.47
CA SER A 136 -21.33 14.86 -5.98
C SER A 136 -20.37 14.21 -4.98
N GLY A 137 -20.04 12.91 -5.18
CA GLY A 137 -19.10 12.20 -4.31
C GLY A 137 -17.72 12.89 -4.21
N GLY A 138 -17.19 13.37 -5.34
CA GLY A 138 -15.92 14.10 -5.35
C GLY A 138 -15.98 15.46 -4.67
N GLU A 139 -17.09 16.20 -4.85
CA GLU A 139 -17.31 17.45 -4.14
C GLU A 139 -17.44 17.20 -2.63
N ALA A 140 -18.14 16.12 -2.23
CA ALA A 140 -18.26 15.72 -0.83
C ALA A 140 -16.89 15.39 -0.21
N GLN A 141 -16.02 14.70 -0.94
CA GLN A 141 -14.64 14.43 -0.52
C GLN A 141 -13.87 15.74 -0.29
N ARG A 142 -13.94 16.69 -1.22
CA ARG A 142 -13.27 17.99 -1.09
C ARG A 142 -13.83 18.79 0.09
N VAL A 143 -15.13 18.73 0.37
CA VAL A 143 -15.73 19.34 1.57
C VAL A 143 -15.18 18.69 2.84
N ALA A 144 -15.02 17.35 2.87
CA ALA A 144 -14.42 16.65 4.01
C ALA A 144 -12.95 17.04 4.23
N LEU A 145 -12.18 17.16 3.14
CA LEU A 145 -10.80 17.67 3.18
C LEU A 145 -10.75 19.09 3.71
N ALA A 146 -11.58 20.02 3.17
CA ALA A 146 -11.66 21.41 3.65
C ALA A 146 -11.98 21.48 5.14
N ARG A 147 -12.96 20.69 5.61
CA ARG A 147 -13.32 20.60 7.03
C ARG A 147 -12.16 20.10 7.91
N ALA A 148 -11.34 19.19 7.41
CA ALA A 148 -10.15 18.73 8.10
C ALA A 148 -9.05 19.82 8.14
N MET A 149 -8.90 20.58 7.05
CA MET A 149 -7.84 21.60 6.90
C MET A 149 -8.04 22.86 7.74
N VAL A 150 -9.27 23.30 7.98
CA VAL A 150 -9.55 24.59 8.65
C VAL A 150 -8.92 24.73 10.03
N ARG A 151 -8.62 23.63 10.72
CA ARG A 151 -7.95 23.62 12.02
C ARG A 151 -6.42 23.64 11.92
N ARG A 152 -5.84 23.65 10.70
CA ARG A 152 -4.40 23.56 10.46
C ARG A 152 -3.75 22.47 11.30
N PRO A 153 -4.11 21.20 11.08
CA PRO A 153 -3.62 20.09 11.88
C PRO A 153 -2.12 19.85 11.69
N GLU A 154 -1.50 19.27 12.70
CA GLU A 154 -0.09 18.86 12.63
C GLU A 154 0.09 17.56 11.83
N VAL A 155 -0.95 16.70 11.81
CA VAL A 155 -0.99 15.44 11.06
C VAL A 155 -2.39 15.23 10.47
N PHE A 156 -2.42 14.88 9.18
CA PHE A 156 -3.64 14.43 8.50
C PHE A 156 -3.76 12.91 8.55
N LEU A 157 -4.94 12.43 8.95
CA LEU A 157 -5.29 11.01 8.99
C LEU A 157 -6.40 10.75 7.97
N MET A 158 -6.22 9.80 7.05
CA MET A 158 -7.17 9.50 5.99
C MET A 158 -7.50 8.01 6.00
N ASP A 159 -8.76 7.67 6.34
CA ASP A 159 -9.24 6.28 6.44
C ASP A 159 -10.00 5.90 5.17
N GLU A 160 -9.34 5.24 4.23
CA GLU A 160 -9.87 4.81 2.92
C GLU A 160 -10.68 5.90 2.18
N PRO A 161 -10.16 7.12 2.02
CA PRO A 161 -10.96 8.25 1.56
C PRO A 161 -11.44 8.13 0.11
N LEU A 162 -10.86 7.26 -0.70
CA LEU A 162 -11.16 7.10 -2.13
C LEU A 162 -11.96 5.84 -2.47
N SER A 163 -12.24 4.96 -1.49
CA SER A 163 -12.82 3.64 -1.73
C SER A 163 -14.23 3.65 -2.35
N ASN A 164 -15.04 4.68 -2.06
CA ASN A 164 -16.43 4.77 -2.49
C ASN A 164 -16.63 5.58 -3.81
N LEU A 165 -15.56 5.80 -4.58
CA LEU A 165 -15.55 6.63 -5.77
C LEU A 165 -15.32 5.81 -7.04
N ASP A 166 -15.87 6.29 -8.17
CA ASP A 166 -15.56 5.72 -9.47
C ASP A 166 -14.09 5.90 -9.86
N ALA A 167 -13.60 5.09 -10.81
CA ALA A 167 -12.20 5.04 -11.19
C ALA A 167 -11.64 6.39 -11.68
N LYS A 168 -12.42 7.14 -12.48
CA LYS A 168 -11.98 8.44 -13.02
C LYS A 168 -11.83 9.47 -11.91
N LEU A 169 -12.80 9.55 -11.02
CA LEU A 169 -12.79 10.47 -9.89
C LEU A 169 -11.69 10.12 -8.89
N ARG A 170 -11.43 8.82 -8.67
CA ARG A 170 -10.35 8.34 -7.82
C ARG A 170 -8.98 8.84 -8.31
N VAL A 171 -8.70 8.73 -9.61
CA VAL A 171 -7.44 9.26 -10.21
C VAL A 171 -7.30 10.77 -10.01
N GLN A 172 -8.38 11.54 -10.22
CA GLN A 172 -8.35 12.99 -10.02
C GLN A 172 -8.06 13.37 -8.56
N LEU A 173 -8.81 12.78 -7.61
CA LEU A 173 -8.66 13.09 -6.20
C LEU A 173 -7.31 12.61 -5.63
N ARG A 174 -6.77 11.49 -6.12
CA ARG A 174 -5.42 11.05 -5.79
C ARG A 174 -4.39 12.13 -6.13
N THR A 175 -4.48 12.70 -7.33
CA THR A 175 -3.60 13.80 -7.77
C THR A 175 -3.77 15.04 -6.89
N GLU A 176 -5.00 15.37 -6.51
CA GLU A 176 -5.29 16.51 -5.62
C GLU A 176 -4.74 16.30 -4.20
N ILE A 177 -4.90 15.09 -3.64
CA ILE A 177 -4.32 14.76 -2.32
C ILE A 177 -2.78 14.87 -2.35
N LYS A 178 -2.13 14.36 -3.41
CA LYS A 178 -0.67 14.49 -3.55
C LYS A 178 -0.23 15.94 -3.64
N ARG A 179 -0.94 16.77 -4.43
CA ARG A 179 -0.68 18.21 -4.52
C ARG A 179 -0.89 18.89 -3.18
N LEU A 180 -2.00 18.62 -2.49
CA LEU A 180 -2.28 19.18 -1.17
C LEU A 180 -1.17 18.84 -0.15
N HIS A 181 -0.68 17.61 -0.17
CA HIS A 181 0.44 17.20 0.66
C HIS A 181 1.69 18.03 0.35
N GLN A 182 2.03 18.19 -0.93
CA GLN A 182 3.19 18.99 -1.38
C GLN A 182 3.06 20.46 -1.00
N ASP A 183 1.87 21.05 -1.19
CA ASP A 183 1.61 22.47 -0.91
C ASP A 183 1.64 22.79 0.58
N THR A 184 1.21 21.86 1.43
CA THR A 184 1.14 22.05 2.88
C THR A 184 2.40 21.62 3.62
N GLY A 185 3.18 20.69 3.09
CA GLY A 185 4.32 20.07 3.76
C GLY A 185 3.97 19.37 5.08
N THR A 186 2.67 19.10 5.30
CA THR A 186 2.18 18.47 6.52
C THR A 186 2.34 16.94 6.44
N THR A 187 2.53 16.28 7.57
CA THR A 187 2.59 14.81 7.64
C THR A 187 1.22 14.20 7.40
N PHE A 188 1.15 13.25 6.45
CA PHE A 188 -0.08 12.52 6.11
C PHE A 188 0.07 11.05 6.45
N ILE A 189 -0.99 10.46 7.03
CA ILE A 189 -1.13 9.01 7.22
C ILE A 189 -2.38 8.58 6.48
N PHE A 190 -2.18 7.80 5.43
CA PHE A 190 -3.23 7.36 4.50
C PHE A 190 -3.45 5.86 4.64
N VAL A 191 -4.67 5.43 4.83
CA VAL A 191 -5.06 4.02 4.86
C VAL A 191 -5.73 3.66 3.55
N THR A 192 -5.29 2.58 2.94
CA THR A 192 -5.94 2.00 1.76
C THR A 192 -5.71 0.49 1.69
N HIS A 193 -6.55 -0.20 0.93
CA HIS A 193 -6.31 -1.56 0.46
C HIS A 193 -5.93 -1.59 -1.03
N ASP A 194 -5.97 -0.44 -1.71
CA ASP A 194 -5.62 -0.28 -3.12
C ASP A 194 -4.12 -0.04 -3.27
N GLN A 195 -3.48 -0.95 -4.00
CA GLN A 195 -2.03 -0.92 -4.21
C GLN A 195 -1.60 0.25 -5.11
N GLU A 196 -2.43 0.59 -6.11
CA GLU A 196 -2.14 1.70 -7.03
C GLU A 196 -2.15 3.04 -6.28
N GLU A 197 -3.11 3.22 -5.35
CA GLU A 197 -3.13 4.38 -4.46
C GLU A 197 -1.86 4.45 -3.62
N ALA A 198 -1.47 3.34 -2.99
CA ALA A 198 -0.29 3.27 -2.14
C ALA A 198 0.99 3.62 -2.91
N MET A 199 1.19 2.99 -4.08
CA MET A 199 2.38 3.19 -4.92
C MET A 199 2.48 4.60 -5.51
N THR A 200 1.33 5.25 -5.77
CA THR A 200 1.31 6.58 -6.40
C THR A 200 1.42 7.71 -5.38
N LEU A 201 0.74 7.57 -4.24
CA LEU A 201 0.69 8.60 -3.21
C LEU A 201 1.89 8.56 -2.27
N GLY A 202 2.25 7.38 -1.79
CA GLY A 202 3.16 7.20 -0.67
C GLY A 202 4.60 7.64 -0.93
N ASP A 203 5.16 8.34 0.02
CA ASP A 203 6.62 8.48 0.14
C ASP A 203 7.17 7.27 0.90
N LYS A 204 6.38 6.75 1.85
CA LYS A 204 6.63 5.54 2.62
C LYS A 204 5.40 4.63 2.62
N ILE A 205 5.60 3.34 2.35
CA ILE A 205 4.56 2.30 2.44
C ILE A 205 4.83 1.43 3.65
N ILE A 206 3.80 1.20 4.42
CA ILE A 206 3.78 0.29 5.56
C ILE A 206 2.84 -0.86 5.21
N VAL A 207 3.39 -2.01 4.84
CA VAL A 207 2.60 -3.21 4.54
C VAL A 207 2.26 -3.92 5.84
N MET A 208 0.97 -4.11 6.10
CA MET A 208 0.46 -4.77 7.30
C MET A 208 -0.24 -6.08 6.96
N ASN A 209 -0.09 -7.08 7.82
CA ASN A 209 -0.83 -8.33 7.76
C ASN A 209 -1.07 -8.87 9.17
N ASN A 210 -2.30 -9.30 9.48
CA ASN A 210 -2.66 -9.93 10.76
C ASN A 210 -2.20 -9.15 12.02
N GLY A 211 -2.25 -7.82 11.98
CA GLY A 211 -1.86 -6.96 13.09
C GLY A 211 -0.37 -6.61 13.14
N ASP A 212 0.46 -7.22 12.30
CA ASP A 212 1.91 -7.02 12.24
C ASP A 212 2.32 -6.17 11.04
N ILE A 213 3.40 -5.39 11.20
CA ILE A 213 4.08 -4.74 10.09
C ILE A 213 4.98 -5.78 9.39
N GLN A 214 4.72 -6.04 8.12
CA GLN A 214 5.49 -6.97 7.29
C GLN A 214 6.71 -6.31 6.64
N GLN A 215 6.54 -5.07 6.18
CA GLN A 215 7.60 -4.27 5.58
C GLN A 215 7.29 -2.78 5.70
N VAL A 216 8.33 -1.98 5.89
CA VAL A 216 8.30 -0.52 5.76
C VAL A 216 9.37 -0.15 4.74
N GLY A 217 9.04 0.69 3.77
CA GLY A 217 9.97 1.15 2.74
C GLY A 217 9.33 2.12 1.76
N SER A 218 10.11 2.63 0.82
CA SER A 218 9.62 3.39 -0.33
C SER A 218 8.76 2.48 -1.23
N PRO A 219 7.91 3.03 -2.11
CA PRO A 219 7.19 2.25 -3.13
C PRO A 219 8.11 1.33 -3.92
N HIS A 220 9.28 1.84 -4.32
CA HIS A 220 10.28 1.07 -5.06
C HIS A 220 10.81 -0.12 -4.25
N GLU A 221 11.18 0.09 -2.99
CA GLU A 221 11.70 -1.00 -2.14
C GLU A 221 10.65 -2.08 -1.88
N VAL A 222 9.40 -1.70 -1.61
CA VAL A 222 8.33 -2.66 -1.35
C VAL A 222 8.01 -3.51 -2.59
N PHE A 223 8.10 -2.92 -3.79
CA PHE A 223 7.84 -3.62 -5.05
C PHE A 223 9.03 -4.49 -5.51
N PHE A 224 10.26 -3.94 -5.53
CA PHE A 224 11.43 -4.62 -6.10
C PHE A 224 12.28 -5.40 -5.10
N ALA A 225 12.12 -5.12 -3.80
CA ALA A 225 12.86 -5.79 -2.73
C ALA A 225 11.94 -6.25 -1.58
N PRO A 226 10.93 -7.09 -1.87
CA PRO A 226 10.01 -7.59 -0.84
C PRO A 226 10.78 -8.40 0.21
N ARG A 227 10.48 -8.12 1.49
CA ARG A 227 11.16 -8.77 2.63
C ARG A 227 10.72 -10.21 2.86
N ASN A 228 9.52 -10.54 2.44
CA ASN A 228 8.95 -11.88 2.59
C ASN A 228 8.00 -12.25 1.44
N ALA A 229 7.63 -13.53 1.37
CA ALA A 229 6.75 -14.07 0.36
C ALA A 229 5.36 -13.42 0.38
N PHE A 230 4.85 -13.06 1.56
CA PHE A 230 3.57 -12.35 1.67
C PHE A 230 3.62 -11.00 0.95
N VAL A 231 4.62 -10.15 1.23
CA VAL A 231 4.75 -8.85 0.57
C VAL A 231 4.93 -9.01 -0.93
N ALA A 232 5.75 -9.97 -1.37
CA ALA A 232 5.99 -10.27 -2.78
C ALA A 232 4.70 -10.62 -3.54
N ASN A 233 3.84 -11.44 -2.93
CA ASN A 233 2.57 -11.88 -3.52
C ASN A 233 1.47 -10.81 -3.40
N PHE A 234 1.43 -10.10 -2.28
CA PHE A 234 0.39 -9.10 -2.00
C PHE A 234 0.60 -7.83 -2.82
N VAL A 235 1.85 -7.41 -3.08
CA VAL A 235 2.16 -6.16 -3.79
C VAL A 235 2.45 -6.43 -5.25
N GLY A 236 1.65 -5.82 -6.13
CA GLY A 236 1.70 -5.96 -7.59
C GLY A 236 0.40 -6.54 -8.15
N THR A 237 -0.03 -6.01 -9.30
CA THR A 237 -1.20 -6.48 -10.05
C THR A 237 -0.80 -6.63 -11.52
N PRO A 238 -0.75 -7.87 -12.02
CA PRO A 238 -1.04 -9.17 -11.36
C PRO A 238 -0.03 -9.54 -10.26
N SER A 239 -0.40 -10.52 -9.42
CA SER A 239 0.47 -11.04 -8.36
C SER A 239 1.72 -11.73 -8.94
N MET A 240 2.76 -11.84 -8.12
CA MET A 240 4.00 -12.55 -8.46
C MET A 240 3.73 -14.04 -8.71
N ASN A 241 4.30 -14.61 -9.77
CA ASN A 241 4.34 -16.08 -9.94
C ASN A 241 5.23 -16.67 -8.85
N MET A 242 4.71 -17.61 -8.05
CA MET A 242 5.43 -18.19 -6.92
C MET A 242 5.37 -19.72 -6.96
N LEU A 243 6.53 -20.38 -6.89
CA LEU A 243 6.65 -21.83 -6.89
C LEU A 243 7.55 -22.31 -5.75
N GLN A 244 7.19 -23.43 -5.15
CA GLN A 244 8.09 -24.12 -4.22
C GLN A 244 9.15 -24.87 -5.01
N GLY A 245 10.39 -24.85 -4.51
CA GLY A 245 11.51 -25.53 -5.12
C GLY A 245 12.57 -25.93 -4.10
N ALA A 246 13.59 -26.59 -4.61
CA ALA A 246 14.77 -26.99 -3.86
C ALA A 246 16.02 -26.40 -4.52
N VAL A 247 17.05 -26.17 -3.73
CA VAL A 247 18.34 -25.68 -4.24
C VAL A 247 19.38 -26.79 -4.14
N SER A 248 20.06 -27.06 -5.24
CA SER A 248 21.25 -27.90 -5.29
C SER A 248 22.50 -27.08 -5.61
N GLY A 249 23.63 -27.39 -4.96
CA GLY A 249 24.94 -26.84 -5.34
C GLY A 249 25.46 -27.61 -6.55
N ASP A 250 26.14 -26.90 -7.46
CA ASP A 250 26.97 -27.54 -8.47
C ASP A 250 28.37 -27.83 -7.89
N ASN A 251 29.10 -28.78 -8.51
CA ASN A 251 30.47 -29.14 -8.11
C ASN A 251 31.50 -28.00 -8.42
N GLY A 252 31.08 -26.91 -9.04
CA GLY A 252 31.89 -25.76 -9.42
C GLY A 252 31.60 -24.49 -8.59
N GLY A 253 30.72 -24.54 -7.56
CA GLY A 253 30.38 -23.41 -6.67
C GLY A 253 29.18 -22.57 -7.12
N GLY A 254 28.46 -22.98 -8.16
CA GLY A 254 27.16 -22.42 -8.55
C GLY A 254 26.00 -23.13 -7.86
N TYR A 255 24.87 -22.48 -7.81
CA TYR A 255 23.61 -23.04 -7.31
C TYR A 255 22.59 -23.15 -8.43
N ARG A 256 21.84 -24.25 -8.42
CA ARG A 256 20.69 -24.47 -9.31
C ARG A 256 19.41 -24.58 -8.49
N LEU A 257 18.37 -23.97 -9.01
CA LEU A 257 17.04 -24.04 -8.48
C LEU A 257 16.28 -25.15 -9.20
N GLN A 258 15.86 -26.17 -8.47
CA GLN A 258 15.00 -27.23 -8.96
C GLN A 258 13.55 -26.87 -8.70
N LEU A 259 12.78 -26.70 -9.75
CA LEU A 259 11.35 -26.41 -9.74
C LEU A 259 10.58 -27.60 -10.35
N PRO A 260 9.27 -27.72 -10.12
CA PRO A 260 8.48 -28.77 -10.74
C PRO A 260 8.60 -28.74 -12.27
N GLY A 261 9.28 -29.75 -12.85
CA GLY A 261 9.44 -29.96 -14.28
C GLY A 261 10.58 -29.17 -14.96
N PHE A 262 11.34 -28.33 -14.27
CA PHE A 262 12.47 -27.60 -14.85
C PHE A 262 13.49 -27.12 -13.83
N GLU A 263 14.65 -26.70 -14.28
CA GLU A 263 15.71 -26.13 -13.45
C GLU A 263 16.19 -24.79 -13.98
N LEU A 264 16.60 -23.91 -13.08
CA LEU A 264 17.18 -22.60 -13.41
C LEU A 264 18.52 -22.40 -12.68
N PRO A 265 19.52 -21.80 -13.33
CA PRO A 265 20.74 -21.35 -12.63
C PRO A 265 20.40 -20.17 -11.71
N LEU A 266 21.00 -20.16 -10.52
CA LEU A 266 20.79 -19.09 -9.57
C LEU A 266 21.88 -18.03 -9.64
N PRO A 267 21.51 -16.74 -9.73
CA PRO A 267 22.46 -15.64 -9.70
C PRO A 267 23.31 -15.61 -8.42
N ALA A 268 24.57 -15.18 -8.54
CA ALA A 268 25.53 -15.11 -7.44
C ALA A 268 25.05 -14.31 -6.23
N ARG A 269 24.14 -13.34 -6.42
CA ARG A 269 23.55 -12.55 -5.33
C ARG A 269 22.81 -13.38 -4.26
N PHE A 270 22.38 -14.60 -4.60
CA PHE A 270 21.70 -15.51 -3.65
C PHE A 270 22.67 -16.41 -2.89
N HIS A 271 23.94 -16.56 -3.34
CA HIS A 271 24.86 -17.54 -2.80
C HIS A 271 25.10 -17.39 -1.29
N ALA A 272 25.24 -16.15 -0.79
CA ALA A 272 25.44 -15.90 0.63
C ALA A 272 24.24 -16.31 1.49
N GLY A 273 23.01 -16.10 0.99
CA GLY A 273 21.78 -16.54 1.67
C GLY A 273 21.64 -18.05 1.67
N LEU A 274 21.93 -18.69 0.53
CA LEU A 274 21.81 -20.13 0.31
C LEU A 274 22.82 -20.93 1.11
N ALA A 275 24.04 -20.44 1.30
CA ALA A 275 25.07 -21.10 2.11
C ALA A 275 24.62 -21.35 3.57
N ARG A 276 23.64 -20.56 4.06
CA ARG A 276 23.05 -20.71 5.42
C ARG A 276 21.86 -21.66 5.45
N MET A 277 21.43 -22.18 4.28
CA MET A 277 20.16 -22.92 4.13
C MET A 277 20.35 -24.38 3.68
N ALA A 278 21.53 -24.99 3.89
CA ALA A 278 21.86 -26.33 3.40
C ALA A 278 20.66 -27.32 3.53
N GLY A 279 20.09 -27.74 2.39
CA GLY A 279 19.05 -28.76 2.28
C GLY A 279 17.61 -28.30 2.57
N LYS A 280 17.34 -27.01 2.73
CA LYS A 280 15.98 -26.49 2.95
C LYS A 280 15.28 -26.11 1.65
N GLY A 281 13.94 -26.23 1.64
CA GLY A 281 13.11 -25.75 0.54
C GLY A 281 13.15 -24.22 0.41
N VAL A 282 12.91 -23.76 -0.80
CA VAL A 282 12.78 -22.32 -1.11
C VAL A 282 11.46 -22.06 -1.82
N ILE A 283 10.97 -20.82 -1.69
CA ILE A 283 9.91 -20.30 -2.56
C ILE A 283 10.61 -19.40 -3.58
N TRP A 284 10.49 -19.75 -4.85
CA TRP A 284 10.92 -18.90 -5.96
C TRP A 284 9.78 -18.00 -6.39
N GLY A 285 10.10 -16.75 -6.71
CA GLY A 285 9.15 -15.76 -7.17
C GLY A 285 9.67 -14.97 -8.37
N ILE A 286 8.78 -14.70 -9.33
CA ILE A 286 9.06 -13.82 -10.46
C ILE A 286 7.80 -13.05 -10.85
N ARG A 287 7.95 -11.74 -11.09
CA ARG A 287 6.82 -10.93 -11.51
C ARG A 287 6.40 -11.21 -12.94
N PRO A 288 5.10 -11.10 -13.28
CA PRO A 288 4.62 -11.27 -14.66
C PRO A 288 5.34 -10.41 -15.70
N GLU A 289 5.72 -9.20 -15.33
CA GLU A 289 6.45 -8.24 -16.17
C GLU A 289 7.92 -8.62 -16.41
N ALA A 290 8.46 -9.53 -15.59
CA ALA A 290 9.85 -10.00 -15.67
C ALA A 290 10.00 -11.27 -16.51
N ILE A 291 8.89 -11.83 -16.97
CA ILE A 291 8.86 -12.98 -17.88
C ILE A 291 8.68 -12.45 -19.31
N ARG A 292 9.45 -12.98 -20.24
CA ARG A 292 9.34 -12.64 -21.66
C ARG A 292 9.00 -13.86 -22.48
N LEU A 293 8.19 -13.67 -23.52
CA LEU A 293 8.03 -14.66 -24.56
C LEU A 293 9.20 -14.56 -25.53
N VAL A 294 9.82 -15.68 -25.86
CA VAL A 294 10.90 -15.76 -26.85
C VAL A 294 10.58 -16.83 -27.88
N ALA A 295 11.05 -16.63 -29.12
CA ALA A 295 10.75 -17.53 -30.22
C ALA A 295 11.55 -18.85 -30.15
N GLU A 296 12.72 -18.83 -29.53
CA GLU A 296 13.64 -19.99 -29.47
C GLU A 296 13.96 -20.35 -28.02
N ALA A 297 14.10 -21.65 -27.76
CA ALA A 297 14.57 -22.14 -26.48
C ALA A 297 16.05 -21.75 -26.27
N GLY A 298 16.36 -21.31 -25.05
CA GLY A 298 17.70 -20.89 -24.66
C GLY A 298 17.97 -21.08 -23.18
N GLU A 299 19.00 -20.45 -22.69
CA GLU A 299 19.26 -20.43 -21.25
C GLU A 299 18.15 -19.71 -20.49
N ASN A 300 17.75 -20.22 -19.32
CA ASN A 300 16.64 -19.72 -18.51
C ASN A 300 15.27 -19.71 -19.21
N THR A 301 15.04 -20.60 -20.17
CA THR A 301 13.77 -20.74 -20.85
C THR A 301 13.06 -22.04 -20.50
N VAL A 302 11.72 -21.99 -20.51
CA VAL A 302 10.86 -23.16 -20.37
C VAL A 302 9.80 -23.13 -21.46
N SER A 303 9.64 -24.24 -22.17
CA SER A 303 8.64 -24.37 -23.23
C SER A 303 7.24 -24.52 -22.61
N GLY A 304 6.26 -23.87 -23.22
CA GLY A 304 4.87 -23.89 -22.78
C GLY A 304 3.91 -23.61 -23.91
N GLU A 305 2.64 -23.56 -23.57
CA GLU A 305 1.52 -23.24 -24.46
C GLU A 305 0.62 -22.20 -23.80
N VAL A 306 0.17 -21.24 -24.59
CA VAL A 306 -0.75 -20.19 -24.12
C VAL A 306 -2.14 -20.78 -23.86
N GLU A 307 -2.59 -20.72 -22.61
CA GLU A 307 -3.87 -21.29 -22.18
C GLU A 307 -4.99 -20.24 -22.18
N LEU A 308 -4.69 -19.00 -21.78
CA LEU A 308 -5.67 -17.91 -21.69
C LEU A 308 -4.99 -16.57 -22.00
N VAL A 309 -5.76 -15.66 -22.59
CA VAL A 309 -5.37 -14.26 -22.83
C VAL A 309 -6.44 -13.32 -22.24
N GLU A 310 -6.05 -12.43 -21.36
CA GLU A 310 -6.89 -11.38 -20.78
C GLU A 310 -6.41 -10.01 -21.26
N ALA A 311 -7.23 -9.32 -22.06
CA ALA A 311 -6.91 -7.99 -22.55
C ALA A 311 -7.06 -6.93 -21.45
N LEU A 312 -5.96 -6.24 -21.12
CA LEU A 312 -5.92 -5.14 -20.15
C LEU A 312 -5.83 -3.76 -20.82
N GLY A 313 -6.11 -3.68 -22.11
CA GLY A 313 -6.05 -2.46 -22.91
C GLY A 313 -4.73 -2.30 -23.67
N SER A 314 -3.73 -1.62 -23.10
CA SER A 314 -2.41 -1.47 -23.75
C SER A 314 -1.47 -2.66 -23.55
N ARG A 315 -1.81 -3.55 -22.66
CA ARG A 315 -1.06 -4.79 -22.35
C ARG A 315 -2.04 -5.93 -22.21
N ASP A 316 -1.56 -7.15 -22.43
CA ASP A 316 -2.31 -8.36 -22.19
C ASP A 316 -1.67 -9.15 -21.06
N LEU A 317 -2.50 -9.74 -20.20
CA LEU A 317 -2.09 -10.75 -19.25
C LEU A 317 -2.36 -12.10 -19.90
N ILE A 318 -1.32 -12.83 -20.20
CA ILE A 318 -1.43 -14.17 -20.74
C ILE A 318 -1.09 -15.20 -19.67
N PHE A 319 -1.81 -16.29 -19.69
CA PHE A 319 -1.52 -17.45 -18.84
C PHE A 319 -0.92 -18.56 -19.71
N VAL A 320 0.30 -18.93 -19.37
CA VAL A 320 1.06 -19.95 -20.11
C VAL A 320 1.23 -21.17 -19.24
N ARG A 321 0.81 -22.32 -19.74
CA ARG A 321 1.08 -23.60 -19.10
C ARG A 321 2.44 -24.13 -19.54
N ALA A 322 3.37 -24.20 -18.59
CA ALA A 322 4.70 -24.69 -18.80
C ALA A 322 5.12 -25.60 -17.63
N ALA A 323 5.70 -26.77 -17.92
CA ALA A 323 6.11 -27.75 -16.91
C ALA A 323 5.02 -28.02 -15.82
N GLU A 324 3.78 -28.20 -16.27
CA GLU A 324 2.57 -28.42 -15.43
C GLU A 324 2.19 -27.25 -14.52
N GLN A 325 2.89 -26.12 -14.62
CA GLN A 325 2.61 -24.88 -13.88
C GLN A 325 1.95 -23.85 -14.79
N LEU A 326 1.12 -22.97 -14.18
CA LEU A 326 0.49 -21.87 -14.89
C LEU A 326 1.20 -20.57 -14.53
N PHE A 327 1.76 -19.91 -15.52
CA PHE A 327 2.49 -18.63 -15.36
C PHE A 327 1.67 -17.48 -15.91
N GLY A 328 1.43 -16.46 -15.11
CA GLY A 328 0.95 -15.16 -15.58
C GLY A 328 2.12 -14.37 -16.18
N VAL A 329 1.96 -13.83 -17.39
CA VAL A 329 2.97 -13.05 -18.12
C VAL A 329 2.31 -11.79 -18.67
N ILE A 330 2.93 -10.64 -18.49
CA ILE A 330 2.49 -9.38 -19.11
C ILE A 330 3.24 -9.18 -20.42
N VAL A 331 2.48 -9.02 -21.50
CA VAL A 331 2.99 -8.70 -22.85
C VAL A 331 2.39 -7.41 -23.37
N ASP A 332 3.01 -6.80 -24.37
CA ASP A 332 2.41 -5.67 -25.10
C ASP A 332 1.20 -6.19 -25.91
N ALA A 333 0.07 -5.50 -25.88
CA ALA A 333 -1.12 -5.89 -26.64
C ALA A 333 -0.89 -5.96 -28.17
N GLN A 334 0.21 -5.36 -28.67
CA GLN A 334 0.59 -5.43 -30.08
C GLN A 334 1.30 -6.74 -30.45
N GLU A 335 1.75 -7.54 -29.48
CA GLU A 335 2.44 -8.81 -29.74
C GLU A 335 1.51 -9.94 -30.26
N SER A 336 0.21 -9.74 -30.23
CA SER A 336 -0.82 -10.61 -30.81
C SER A 336 -0.64 -12.11 -30.53
N VAL A 337 -0.68 -12.49 -29.25
CA VAL A 337 -0.51 -13.87 -28.80
C VAL A 337 -1.85 -14.61 -28.87
N ALA A 338 -1.88 -15.78 -29.52
CA ALA A 338 -3.10 -16.61 -29.64
C ALA A 338 -3.14 -17.72 -28.59
N VAL A 339 -4.34 -18.05 -28.12
CA VAL A 339 -4.57 -19.24 -27.29
C VAL A 339 -4.20 -20.51 -28.06
N GLY A 340 -3.53 -21.45 -27.45
CA GLY A 340 -2.99 -22.66 -28.05
C GLY A 340 -1.65 -22.47 -28.76
N ALA A 341 -1.10 -21.24 -28.80
CA ALA A 341 0.20 -21.01 -29.42
C ALA A 341 1.34 -21.58 -28.54
N PRO A 342 2.28 -22.35 -29.14
CA PRO A 342 3.49 -22.76 -28.43
C PRO A 342 4.42 -21.55 -28.23
N CYS A 343 5.07 -21.49 -27.08
CA CYS A 343 5.99 -20.40 -26.75
C CYS A 343 7.10 -20.86 -25.80
N HIS A 344 8.10 -20.02 -25.62
CA HIS A 344 9.13 -20.22 -24.60
C HIS A 344 9.12 -19.06 -23.62
N LEU A 345 8.99 -19.36 -22.33
CA LEU A 345 9.09 -18.39 -21.26
C LEU A 345 10.55 -18.19 -20.87
N HIS A 346 11.06 -16.99 -21.04
CA HIS A 346 12.38 -16.60 -20.56
C HIS A 346 12.26 -15.86 -19.22
N PHE A 347 12.95 -16.37 -18.19
CA PHE A 347 12.94 -15.81 -16.84
C PHE A 347 14.15 -14.91 -16.62
N ALA A 348 13.93 -13.60 -16.45
CA ALA A 348 14.99 -12.64 -16.24
C ALA A 348 15.70 -12.90 -14.90
N SER A 349 16.91 -13.45 -14.92
CA SER A 349 17.67 -13.85 -13.71
C SER A 349 17.87 -12.69 -12.72
N GLY A 350 18.02 -11.45 -13.22
CA GLY A 350 18.11 -10.24 -12.42
C GLY A 350 16.85 -9.87 -11.62
N GLN A 351 15.69 -10.42 -11.97
CA GLN A 351 14.39 -10.08 -11.35
C GLN A 351 13.74 -11.25 -10.59
N MET A 352 14.47 -12.35 -10.41
CA MET A 352 14.03 -13.48 -9.60
C MET A 352 14.10 -13.11 -8.13
N HIS A 353 13.17 -13.67 -7.33
CA HIS A 353 13.17 -13.59 -5.88
C HIS A 353 13.27 -15.00 -5.29
N LEU A 354 13.90 -15.12 -4.15
CA LEU A 354 13.97 -16.36 -3.37
C LEU A 354 13.65 -16.07 -1.92
N PHE A 355 12.77 -16.91 -1.35
CA PHE A 355 12.37 -16.84 0.05
C PHE A 355 12.65 -18.21 0.71
N ASP A 356 13.02 -18.18 1.98
CA ASP A 356 13.07 -19.39 2.83
C ASP A 356 11.66 -19.98 2.94
N ALA A 357 11.48 -21.27 2.61
CA ALA A 357 10.15 -21.88 2.62
C ALA A 357 9.54 -22.00 4.03
N ASP A 358 10.35 -22.10 5.09
CA ASP A 358 9.89 -22.22 6.46
C ASP A 358 9.54 -20.86 7.09
N ARG A 359 10.35 -19.84 6.78
CA ARG A 359 10.25 -18.51 7.39
C ARG A 359 9.62 -17.47 6.48
N GLU A 360 9.42 -17.82 5.20
CA GLU A 360 8.95 -16.92 4.14
C GLU A 360 9.77 -15.64 3.95
N ARG A 361 10.96 -15.54 4.55
CA ARG A 361 11.84 -14.37 4.47
C ARG A 361 12.70 -14.40 3.20
N SER A 362 12.91 -13.22 2.62
CA SER A 362 13.76 -13.04 1.45
C SER A 362 15.21 -13.43 1.75
N LEU A 363 15.82 -14.17 0.83
CA LEU A 363 17.24 -14.56 0.91
C LEU A 363 18.20 -13.43 0.49
N LEU A 364 17.68 -12.32 -0.05
CA LEU A 364 18.46 -11.12 -0.38
C LEU A 364 18.51 -10.10 0.77
N SER A 365 17.65 -10.21 1.77
CA SER A 365 17.63 -9.23 2.86
C SER A 365 18.84 -9.42 3.80
N ASN A 366 19.83 -8.55 3.68
CA ASN A 366 20.92 -8.36 4.62
C ASN A 366 20.49 -7.45 5.79
N SER A 367 19.44 -7.78 6.54
CA SER A 367 19.14 -7.01 7.74
C SER A 367 18.30 -7.83 8.70
N GLU A 368 18.91 -8.08 9.83
CA GLU A 368 18.25 -8.47 11.07
C GLU A 368 17.20 -7.46 11.52
#